data_b94b8ae8083706332f1fbc4c253a2ef1
#
_entry.id   b94b8ae8083706332f1fbc4c253a2ef1
#
_cell.length_a   1.000
_cell.length_b   1.000
_cell.length_c   1.000
_cell.angle_alpha   90.00
_cell.angle_beta   90.00
_cell.angle_gamma   90.00
#
_symmetry.space_group_name_H-M   'P 1'
#
loop_
_entity.id
_entity.type
_entity.pdbx_description
1 polymer ?
#
loop_
_entity_poly.entity_id
_entity_poly.type
_entity_poly.pdbx_seq_one_letter_code
_entity_poly.pdbx_strand_id
1 'polypeptide(L)'
;MCGIAGSFGTKLVKKSDIIQTLDLMKNRGPDFSDYYENKFKSNQVYLLHSRLSIIDLNKRSNQPFKINNYVISFNGEIYNYKELKKILFDKKIKLKTNSDTEVLLWLFIIYGEKCLDLLEGMWSFAIYNNKSNELFLARDRFGEKPLYYSYIDREFIFGSEVKFIKSLSKKNY
;
A
#
# COMPACT_ATOMS: atom_id res chain seq x y z
N MET A 1 -7.43 9.78 7.93
CA MET A 1 -6.16 9.19 7.41
C MET A 1 -6.49 7.87 6.75
N CYS A 2 -5.83 7.54 5.66
CA CYS A 2 -6.00 6.24 5.00
C CYS A 2 -5.64 5.06 5.92
N GLY A 3 -6.07 3.87 5.55
CA GLY A 3 -5.68 2.63 6.18
C GLY A 3 -5.08 1.67 5.15
N ILE A 4 -4.02 0.96 5.53
CA ILE A 4 -3.47 -0.13 4.75
C ILE A 4 -3.45 -1.41 5.58
N ALA A 5 -3.63 -2.54 4.92
CA ALA A 5 -3.45 -3.87 5.49
C ALA A 5 -3.11 -4.86 4.39
N GLY A 6 -2.59 -6.01 4.76
CA GLY A 6 -2.33 -7.06 3.79
C GLY A 6 -1.66 -8.28 4.37
N SER A 7 -1.54 -9.29 3.53
CA SER A 7 -0.80 -10.51 3.85
C SER A 7 -0.02 -11.02 2.64
N PHE A 8 1.06 -11.73 2.92
CA PHE A 8 1.91 -12.38 1.96
C PHE A 8 2.41 -13.72 2.51
N GLY A 9 2.10 -14.80 1.84
CA GLY A 9 2.46 -16.14 2.26
C GLY A 9 1.77 -17.20 1.46
N THR A 10 1.59 -18.39 2.04
CA THR A 10 0.99 -19.55 1.35
C THR A 10 -0.48 -19.74 1.67
N LYS A 11 -0.99 -19.03 2.67
CA LYS A 11 -2.34 -19.19 3.18
C LYS A 11 -3.36 -18.38 2.39
N LEU A 12 -4.43 -19.01 2.00
CA LEU A 12 -5.58 -18.33 1.41
C LEU A 12 -6.35 -17.58 2.51
N VAL A 13 -6.47 -16.27 2.37
CA VAL A 13 -7.35 -15.46 3.21
C VAL A 13 -8.78 -15.57 2.69
N LYS A 14 -9.74 -15.90 3.53
CA LYS A 14 -11.14 -16.02 3.12
C LYS A 14 -11.70 -14.65 2.75
N LYS A 15 -12.54 -14.60 1.73
CA LYS A 15 -13.17 -13.33 1.29
C LYS A 15 -13.97 -12.65 2.43
N SER A 16 -14.60 -13.42 3.32
CA SER A 16 -15.27 -12.89 4.51
C SER A 16 -14.33 -12.10 5.42
N ASP A 17 -13.08 -12.56 5.57
CA ASP A 17 -12.08 -11.93 6.44
C ASP A 17 -11.52 -10.65 5.82
N ILE A 18 -11.37 -10.66 4.48
CA ILE A 18 -11.01 -9.46 3.72
C ILE A 18 -12.10 -8.40 3.90
N ILE A 19 -13.38 -8.74 3.69
CA ILE A 19 -14.51 -7.82 3.84
C ILE A 19 -14.58 -7.29 5.27
N GLN A 20 -14.48 -8.17 6.27
CA GLN A 20 -14.48 -7.77 7.69
C GLN A 20 -13.33 -6.81 8.01
N THR A 21 -12.14 -7.07 7.45
CA THR A 21 -10.98 -6.17 7.65
C THR A 21 -11.21 -4.82 6.99
N LEU A 22 -11.73 -4.78 5.77
CA LEU A 22 -12.09 -3.52 5.09
C LEU A 22 -13.13 -2.73 5.89
N ASP A 23 -14.13 -3.39 6.49
CA ASP A 23 -15.09 -2.73 7.36
C ASP A 23 -14.45 -2.10 8.60
N LEU A 24 -13.51 -2.79 9.24
CA LEU A 24 -12.72 -2.23 10.35
C LEU A 24 -11.85 -1.03 9.92
N MET A 25 -11.43 -1.00 8.64
CA MET A 25 -10.60 0.06 8.09
C MET A 25 -11.40 1.33 7.73
N LYS A 26 -12.72 1.27 7.60
CA LYS A 26 -13.58 2.42 7.22
C LYS A 26 -13.42 3.64 8.12
N ASN A 27 -13.15 3.44 9.42
CA ASN A 27 -12.91 4.55 10.35
C ASN A 27 -11.66 5.37 9.99
N ARG A 28 -10.72 4.81 9.22
CA ARG A 28 -9.53 5.51 8.75
C ARG A 28 -9.77 6.19 7.40
N GLY A 29 -10.49 5.53 6.51
CA GLY A 29 -10.72 6.02 5.15
C GLY A 29 -12.13 5.68 4.69
N PRO A 30 -13.11 6.59 4.92
CA PRO A 30 -14.50 6.31 4.64
C PRO A 30 -14.90 6.46 3.17
N ASP A 31 -14.06 7.10 2.34
CA ASP A 31 -14.48 7.54 1.00
C ASP A 31 -14.45 6.42 -0.03
N PHE A 32 -13.52 5.45 0.14
CA PHE A 32 -13.39 4.30 -0.75
C PHE A 32 -12.61 3.19 -0.05
N SER A 33 -13.00 1.93 -0.31
CA SER A 33 -12.27 0.75 0.16
C SER A 33 -12.22 -0.29 -0.92
N ASP A 34 -11.06 -0.90 -1.11
CA ASP A 34 -10.84 -1.97 -2.08
C ASP A 34 -9.64 -2.82 -1.68
N TYR A 35 -9.46 -3.93 -2.40
CA TYR A 35 -8.30 -4.79 -2.24
C TYR A 35 -7.79 -5.32 -3.57
N TYR A 36 -6.52 -5.69 -3.59
CA TYR A 36 -5.87 -6.43 -4.65
C TYR A 36 -5.48 -7.80 -4.13
N GLU A 37 -5.66 -8.83 -4.94
CA GLU A 37 -5.20 -10.18 -4.68
C GLU A 37 -4.43 -10.74 -5.87
N ASN A 38 -3.41 -11.53 -5.60
CA ASN A 38 -2.68 -12.26 -6.62
C ASN A 38 -2.15 -13.59 -6.06
N LYS A 39 -2.10 -14.58 -6.95
CA LYS A 39 -1.49 -15.88 -6.68
C LYS A 39 -0.27 -16.06 -7.57
N PHE A 40 0.87 -16.34 -6.96
CA PHE A 40 2.10 -16.65 -7.67
C PHE A 40 2.67 -17.97 -7.16
N LYS A 41 2.57 -19.04 -7.95
CA LYS A 41 2.89 -20.43 -7.54
C LYS A 41 2.08 -20.81 -6.29
N SER A 42 2.76 -21.08 -5.17
CA SER A 42 2.14 -21.38 -3.87
C SER A 42 1.83 -20.14 -3.03
N ASN A 43 2.39 -18.96 -3.37
CA ASN A 43 2.20 -17.76 -2.60
C ASN A 43 0.93 -17.02 -2.97
N GLN A 44 0.33 -16.39 -1.98
CA GLN A 44 -0.83 -15.49 -2.09
C GLN A 44 -0.40 -14.12 -1.55
N VAL A 45 -0.85 -13.06 -2.19
CA VAL A 45 -0.72 -11.69 -1.67
C VAL A 45 -2.09 -11.04 -1.63
N TYR A 46 -2.33 -10.30 -0.58
CA TYR A 46 -3.50 -9.44 -0.42
C TYR A 46 -3.02 -8.06 0.03
N LEU A 47 -3.42 -7.02 -0.72
CA LEU A 47 -3.20 -5.63 -0.34
C LEU A 47 -4.56 -4.97 -0.19
N LEU A 48 -4.88 -4.48 0.99
CA LEU A 48 -6.13 -3.81 1.33
C LEU A 48 -5.88 -2.31 1.52
N HIS A 49 -6.82 -1.50 1.11
CA HIS A 49 -6.76 -0.05 1.29
C HIS A 49 -8.13 0.53 1.67
N SER A 50 -8.14 1.47 2.60
CA SER A 50 -9.26 2.37 2.86
C SER A 50 -8.80 3.82 2.69
N ARG A 51 -9.51 4.57 1.85
CA ARG A 51 -9.11 5.89 1.40
C ARG A 51 -9.84 7.00 2.15
N LEU A 52 -9.06 7.97 2.64
CA LEU A 52 -9.51 9.33 2.89
C LEU A 52 -8.97 10.20 1.76
N SER A 53 -9.83 10.76 0.94
CA SER A 53 -9.46 11.49 -0.28
C SER A 53 -9.03 12.92 0.08
N ILE A 54 -7.72 13.21 -0.01
CA ILE A 54 -7.15 14.53 0.25
C ILE A 54 -6.50 15.09 -1.02
N ILE A 55 -5.59 14.33 -1.62
CA ILE A 55 -4.92 14.69 -2.88
C ILE A 55 -5.58 13.91 -4.01
N ASP A 56 -5.96 14.60 -5.10
CA ASP A 56 -6.67 14.09 -6.24
C ASP A 56 -7.96 13.32 -5.88
N LEU A 57 -9.06 14.04 -5.70
CA LEU A 57 -10.37 13.47 -5.29
C LEU A 57 -10.99 12.51 -6.32
N ASN A 58 -10.37 12.36 -7.49
CA ASN A 58 -10.89 11.53 -8.56
C ASN A 58 -10.72 10.03 -8.23
N LYS A 59 -11.69 9.22 -8.65
CA LYS A 59 -11.68 7.75 -8.50
C LYS A 59 -10.46 7.07 -9.14
N ARG A 60 -9.83 7.70 -10.17
CA ARG A 60 -8.61 7.20 -10.82
C ARG A 60 -7.41 7.08 -9.86
N SER A 61 -7.46 7.80 -8.73
CA SER A 61 -6.43 7.76 -7.66
C SER A 61 -6.79 6.80 -6.52
N ASN A 62 -7.83 5.98 -6.69
CA ASN A 62 -8.16 4.94 -5.72
C ASN A 62 -7.06 3.88 -5.65
N GLN A 63 -6.97 3.26 -4.49
CA GLN A 63 -5.96 2.26 -4.17
C GLN A 63 -6.64 0.94 -3.73
N PRO A 64 -5.96 -0.20 -3.88
CA PRO A 64 -4.58 -0.39 -4.32
C PRO A 64 -4.35 0.10 -5.77
N PHE A 65 -3.28 0.88 -5.98
CA PHE A 65 -2.99 1.53 -7.25
C PHE A 65 -1.94 0.75 -8.04
N LYS A 66 -2.16 0.57 -9.36
CA LYS A 66 -1.33 -0.30 -10.20
C LYS A 66 -0.63 0.45 -11.33
N ILE A 67 0.67 0.19 -11.47
CA ILE A 67 1.49 0.57 -12.63
C ILE A 67 2.28 -0.66 -13.08
N ASN A 68 2.08 -1.11 -14.31
CA ASN A 68 2.74 -2.28 -14.87
C ASN A 68 2.58 -3.51 -13.96
N ASN A 69 3.69 -4.06 -13.48
CA ASN A 69 3.72 -5.21 -12.57
C ASN A 69 3.70 -4.83 -11.08
N TYR A 70 3.62 -3.55 -10.76
CA TYR A 70 3.66 -3.08 -9.39
C TYR A 70 2.29 -2.62 -8.90
N VAL A 71 1.98 -2.96 -7.67
CA VAL A 71 0.75 -2.54 -6.97
C VAL A 71 1.12 -1.95 -5.63
N ILE A 72 0.58 -0.77 -5.31
CA ILE A 72 0.84 -0.07 -4.05
C ILE A 72 -0.44 0.10 -3.24
N SER A 73 -0.30 -0.07 -1.91
CA SER A 73 -1.23 0.41 -0.90
C SER A 73 -0.48 1.37 0.02
N PHE A 74 -0.91 2.64 0.08
CA PHE A 74 -0.19 3.75 0.68
C PHE A 74 -1.08 4.55 1.63
N ASN A 75 -0.58 4.79 2.83
CA ASN A 75 -1.15 5.68 3.83
C ASN A 75 -0.13 6.75 4.18
N GLY A 76 -0.32 7.97 3.70
CA GLY A 76 0.63 9.04 3.93
C GLY A 76 0.36 10.27 3.09
N GLU A 77 1.36 11.14 3.08
CA GLU A 77 1.44 12.32 2.24
C GLU A 77 2.91 12.61 1.95
N ILE A 78 3.26 12.68 0.66
CA ILE A 78 4.60 13.06 0.21
C ILE A 78 4.58 14.55 -0.07
N TYR A 79 5.15 15.34 0.83
CA TYR A 79 5.05 16.81 0.79
C TYR A 79 5.71 17.41 -0.45
N ASN A 80 6.86 16.87 -0.85
CA ASN A 80 7.61 17.33 -2.02
C ASN A 80 7.21 16.63 -3.34
N TYR A 81 5.99 16.02 -3.41
CA TYR A 81 5.57 15.26 -4.61
C TYR A 81 5.54 16.12 -5.89
N LYS A 82 5.33 17.44 -5.78
CA LYS A 82 5.32 18.35 -6.93
C LYS A 82 6.72 18.51 -7.54
N GLU A 83 7.74 18.60 -6.70
CA GLU A 83 9.15 18.63 -7.10
C GLU A 83 9.56 17.30 -7.72
N LEU A 84 9.13 16.20 -7.11
CA LEU A 84 9.40 14.85 -7.60
C LEU A 84 8.73 14.56 -8.95
N LYS A 85 7.59 15.18 -9.26
CA LYS A 85 6.97 15.13 -10.59
C LYS A 85 7.89 15.67 -11.69
N LYS A 86 8.72 16.68 -11.40
CA LYS A 86 9.67 17.22 -12.38
C LYS A 86 10.70 16.15 -12.79
N ILE A 87 11.20 15.37 -11.81
CA ILE A 87 12.13 14.26 -12.07
C ILE A 87 11.48 13.22 -13.02
N LEU A 88 10.21 12.91 -12.80
CA LEU A 88 9.48 11.97 -13.65
C LEU A 88 9.22 12.54 -15.05
N PHE A 89 8.91 13.83 -15.14
CA PHE A 89 8.74 14.52 -16.41
C PHE A 89 10.01 14.51 -17.27
N ASP A 90 11.19 14.78 -16.68
CA ASP A 90 12.49 14.72 -17.35
C ASP A 90 12.78 13.32 -17.88
N LYS A 91 12.25 12.29 -17.24
CA LYS A 91 12.30 10.89 -17.71
C LYS A 91 11.19 10.54 -18.71
N LYS A 92 10.44 11.53 -19.21
CA LYS A 92 9.33 11.38 -20.18
C LYS A 92 8.17 10.50 -19.66
N ILE A 93 7.98 10.42 -18.35
CA ILE A 93 6.87 9.68 -17.74
C ILE A 93 5.64 10.56 -17.72
N LYS A 94 4.56 10.06 -18.33
CA LYS A 94 3.25 10.71 -18.30
C LYS A 94 2.42 10.16 -17.14
N LEU A 95 2.14 11.01 -16.16
CA LEU A 95 1.27 10.65 -15.04
C LEU A 95 -0.20 10.65 -15.46
N LYS A 96 -0.97 9.72 -14.91
CA LYS A 96 -2.42 9.57 -15.15
C LYS A 96 -3.25 10.30 -14.09
N THR A 97 -2.66 10.58 -12.93
CA THR A 97 -3.31 11.18 -11.78
C THR A 97 -2.55 12.41 -11.30
N ASN A 98 -3.16 13.13 -10.36
CA ASN A 98 -2.46 14.19 -9.62
C ASN A 98 -1.98 13.72 -8.24
N SER A 99 -2.12 12.43 -7.95
CA SER A 99 -1.81 11.82 -6.66
C SER A 99 -0.30 11.71 -6.42
N ASP A 100 0.11 11.89 -5.19
CA ASP A 100 1.44 11.57 -4.68
C ASP A 100 1.71 10.05 -4.69
N THR A 101 0.66 9.24 -4.57
CA THR A 101 0.74 7.76 -4.67
C THR A 101 1.32 7.32 -6.02
N GLU A 102 0.87 7.91 -7.13
CA GLU A 102 1.40 7.58 -8.46
C GLU A 102 2.86 8.02 -8.60
N VAL A 103 3.20 9.19 -8.06
CA VAL A 103 4.58 9.69 -8.04
C VAL A 103 5.48 8.74 -7.27
N LEU A 104 5.08 8.34 -6.06
CA LEU A 104 5.82 7.40 -5.24
C LEU A 104 6.04 6.07 -5.97
N LEU A 105 4.99 5.52 -6.57
CA LEU A 105 5.10 4.23 -7.26
C LEU A 105 6.03 4.29 -8.47
N TRP A 106 6.00 5.37 -9.25
CA TRP A 106 6.96 5.57 -10.35
C TRP A 106 8.40 5.73 -9.86
N LEU A 107 8.62 6.47 -8.77
CA LEU A 107 9.96 6.59 -8.18
C LEU A 107 10.48 5.24 -7.70
N PHE A 108 9.63 4.42 -7.08
CA PHE A 108 10.03 3.08 -6.67
C PHE A 108 10.35 2.18 -7.88
N ILE A 109 9.59 2.25 -8.96
CA ILE A 109 9.86 1.50 -10.20
C ILE A 109 11.24 1.86 -10.79
N ILE A 110 11.67 3.13 -10.68
CA ILE A 110 12.91 3.64 -11.29
C ILE A 110 14.11 3.41 -10.36
N TYR A 111 13.96 3.70 -9.07
CA TYR A 111 15.09 3.79 -8.14
C TYR A 111 15.10 2.66 -7.09
N GLY A 112 14.06 1.80 -7.07
CA GLY A 112 13.89 0.80 -6.02
C GLY A 112 13.78 1.46 -4.65
N GLU A 113 14.35 0.84 -3.63
CA GLU A 113 14.37 1.35 -2.25
C GLU A 113 15.05 2.72 -2.10
N LYS A 114 15.99 3.07 -3.00
CA LYS A 114 16.67 4.38 -2.98
C LYS A 114 15.72 5.55 -3.21
N CYS A 115 14.48 5.31 -3.68
CA CYS A 115 13.47 6.35 -3.78
C CYS A 115 13.14 6.95 -2.40
N LEU A 116 13.32 6.21 -1.29
CA LEU A 116 13.05 6.67 0.07
C LEU A 116 13.90 7.90 0.46
N ASP A 117 15.10 8.02 -0.10
CA ASP A 117 16.00 9.15 0.17
C ASP A 117 15.50 10.46 -0.46
N LEU A 118 14.61 10.37 -1.44
CA LEU A 118 14.03 11.50 -2.14
C LEU A 118 12.75 12.02 -1.48
N LEU A 119 12.14 11.22 -0.58
CA LEU A 119 10.83 11.52 -0.03
C LEU A 119 10.91 12.44 1.19
N GLU A 120 10.10 13.49 1.17
CA GLU A 120 9.80 14.32 2.32
C GLU A 120 8.32 14.18 2.68
N GLY A 121 8.02 13.94 3.95
CA GLY A 121 6.65 13.75 4.41
C GLY A 121 6.49 12.63 5.41
N MET A 122 5.30 12.10 5.49
CA MET A 122 4.88 11.06 6.43
C MET A 122 4.23 9.91 5.67
N TRP A 123 4.71 8.68 5.85
CA TRP A 123 4.20 7.55 5.08
C TRP A 123 4.32 6.19 5.75
N SER A 124 3.39 5.32 5.37
CA SER A 124 3.55 3.88 5.43
C SER A 124 2.97 3.28 4.15
N PHE A 125 3.67 2.36 3.52
CA PHE A 125 3.19 1.74 2.29
C PHE A 125 3.68 0.30 2.12
N ALA A 126 2.96 -0.42 1.28
CA ALA A 126 3.33 -1.73 0.79
C ALA A 126 3.28 -1.71 -0.74
N ILE A 127 4.36 -2.16 -1.39
CA ILE A 127 4.45 -2.33 -2.83
C ILE A 127 4.71 -3.81 -3.14
N TYR A 128 3.87 -4.38 -3.99
CA TYR A 128 4.02 -5.74 -4.48
C TYR A 128 4.40 -5.73 -5.96
N ASN A 129 5.44 -6.49 -6.31
CA ASN A 129 5.84 -6.76 -7.69
C ASN A 129 5.36 -8.16 -8.09
N ASN A 130 4.36 -8.23 -8.97
CA ASN A 130 3.76 -9.49 -9.39
C ASN A 130 4.64 -10.32 -10.33
N LYS A 131 5.70 -9.74 -10.91
CA LYS A 131 6.65 -10.44 -11.77
C LYS A 131 7.72 -11.18 -10.95
N SER A 132 8.30 -10.51 -9.94
CA SER A 132 9.32 -11.10 -9.06
C SER A 132 8.74 -11.79 -7.83
N ASN A 133 7.43 -11.60 -7.54
CA ASN A 133 6.75 -12.08 -6.33
C ASN A 133 7.40 -11.52 -5.05
N GLU A 134 7.67 -10.24 -5.03
CA GLU A 134 8.29 -9.55 -3.91
C GLU A 134 7.34 -8.53 -3.31
N LEU A 135 7.28 -8.50 -1.98
CA LEU A 135 6.56 -7.52 -1.20
C LEU A 135 7.56 -6.63 -0.47
N PHE A 136 7.51 -5.34 -0.75
CA PHE A 136 8.32 -4.31 -0.09
C PHE A 136 7.44 -3.44 0.80
N LEU A 137 7.86 -3.22 2.04
CA LEU A 137 7.20 -2.33 2.98
C LEU A 137 8.16 -1.25 3.46
N ALA A 138 7.64 -0.04 3.62
CA ALA A 138 8.39 1.06 4.20
C ALA A 138 7.52 1.92 5.11
N ARG A 139 8.18 2.55 6.08
CA ARG A 139 7.60 3.51 7.01
C ARG A 139 8.51 4.73 7.11
N ASP A 140 7.93 5.91 7.28
CA ASP A 140 8.69 7.16 7.42
C ASP A 140 9.65 7.11 8.62
N ARG A 141 10.68 7.98 8.57
CA ARG A 141 11.81 7.99 9.52
C ARG A 141 11.39 8.19 10.98
N PHE A 142 10.30 8.93 11.20
CA PHE A 142 9.81 9.25 12.54
C PHE A 142 8.67 8.34 13.00
N GLY A 143 8.20 7.46 12.10
CA GLY A 143 7.07 6.59 12.37
C GLY A 143 5.75 7.31 12.55
N GLU A 144 5.56 8.45 11.87
CA GLU A 144 4.33 9.23 11.96
C GLU A 144 3.11 8.46 11.41
N LYS A 145 3.31 7.68 10.34
CA LYS A 145 2.26 6.78 9.86
C LYS A 145 2.45 5.40 10.46
N PRO A 146 1.42 4.85 11.14
CA PRO A 146 1.54 3.55 11.79
C PRO A 146 1.67 2.44 10.76
N LEU A 147 2.59 1.51 11.05
CA LEU A 147 2.75 0.26 10.32
C LEU A 147 3.19 -0.82 11.32
N TYR A 148 2.33 -1.81 11.50
CA TYR A 148 2.57 -2.99 12.32
C TYR A 148 2.67 -4.22 11.43
N TYR A 149 3.41 -5.22 11.85
CA TYR A 149 3.48 -6.49 11.15
C TYR A 149 3.59 -7.67 12.11
N SER A 150 3.28 -8.84 11.61
CA SER A 150 3.44 -10.12 12.28
C SER A 150 3.91 -11.17 11.27
N TYR A 151 4.80 -12.04 11.70
CA TYR A 151 5.23 -13.19 10.91
C TYR A 151 4.94 -14.48 11.70
N ILE A 152 3.91 -15.21 11.27
CA ILE A 152 3.42 -16.40 11.96
C ILE A 152 3.09 -17.47 10.93
N ASP A 153 3.56 -18.70 11.15
CA ASP A 153 3.26 -19.87 10.30
C ASP A 153 3.58 -19.61 8.81
N ARG A 154 4.70 -18.95 8.52
CA ARG A 154 5.13 -18.55 7.17
C ARG A 154 4.21 -17.53 6.48
N GLU A 155 3.36 -16.88 7.25
CA GLU A 155 2.51 -15.78 6.79
C GLU A 155 3.03 -14.46 7.33
N PHE A 156 3.33 -13.54 6.43
CA PHE A 156 3.63 -12.16 6.76
C PHE A 156 2.36 -11.34 6.64
N ILE A 157 1.93 -10.72 7.74
CA ILE A 157 0.69 -9.93 7.80
C ILE A 157 1.04 -8.55 8.32
N PHE A 158 0.49 -7.50 7.72
CA PHE A 158 0.76 -6.13 8.11
C PHE A 158 -0.50 -5.28 8.10
N GLY A 159 -0.42 -4.12 8.77
CA GLY A 159 -1.51 -3.15 8.76
C GLY A 159 -1.22 -1.88 9.54
N SER A 160 -1.99 -0.84 9.27
CA SER A 160 -1.94 0.43 10.01
C SER A 160 -2.40 0.29 11.47
N GLU A 161 -3.13 -0.76 11.81
CA GLU A 161 -3.59 -1.03 13.17
C GLU A 161 -3.54 -2.54 13.46
N VAL A 162 -3.23 -2.89 14.72
CA VAL A 162 -3.13 -4.29 15.17
C VAL A 162 -4.42 -5.08 14.93
N LYS A 163 -5.59 -4.43 15.05
CA LYS A 163 -6.88 -5.08 14.80
C LYS A 163 -7.04 -5.59 13.35
N PHE A 164 -6.38 -4.96 12.36
CA PHE A 164 -6.39 -5.42 10.97
C PHE A 164 -5.59 -6.69 10.81
N ILE A 165 -4.43 -6.78 11.49
CA ILE A 165 -3.60 -8.00 11.52
C ILE A 165 -4.39 -9.16 12.15
N LYS A 166 -5.04 -8.91 13.29
CA LYS A 166 -5.88 -9.92 13.97
C LYS A 166 -7.02 -10.42 13.07
N SER A 167 -7.68 -9.50 12.37
CA SER A 167 -8.78 -9.84 11.46
C SER A 167 -8.32 -10.71 10.28
N LEU A 168 -7.15 -10.41 9.67
CA LEU A 168 -6.59 -11.18 8.57
C LEU A 168 -6.00 -12.52 9.01
N SER A 169 -5.41 -12.59 10.21
CA SER A 169 -4.77 -13.81 10.72
C SER A 169 -5.74 -14.85 11.28
N LYS A 170 -6.95 -14.43 11.70
CA LYS A 170 -7.91 -15.22 12.49
C LYS A 170 -7.34 -15.91 13.72
N LYS A 171 -6.23 -15.44 14.25
CA LYS A 171 -5.71 -15.93 15.52
C LYS A 171 -6.20 -15.04 16.66
N ASN A 172 -6.85 -15.66 17.67
CA ASN A 172 -7.01 -15.04 18.97
C ASN A 172 -5.63 -14.95 19.62
N TYR A 173 -5.14 -13.73 19.79
CA TYR A 173 -3.93 -13.44 20.58
C TYR A 173 -4.33 -13.16 22.01
#